data_5597f1f334ca84bc525f75cae4f24dc0
#
_entry.id   5597f1f334ca84bc525f75cae4f24dc0
#
_cell.length_a   1.000
_cell.length_b   1.000
_cell.length_c   1.000
_cell.angle_alpha   90.00
_cell.angle_beta   90.00
_cell.angle_gamma   90.00
#
_symmetry.space_group_name_H-M   'P 1'
#
loop_
_entity.id
_entity.type
_entity.pdbx_description
1 polymer ?
#
loop_
_entity_poly.entity_id
_entity_poly.type
_entity_poly.pdbx_seq_one_letter_code
_entity_poly.pdbx_strand_id
1 'polypeptide(L)'
;MNLLDKLKINHRPRSGALDLLKYIGPGLLVTVGFIDPGNWATNLAAGSEFGYALLWVVTFSSVMLIIIQHNVAHLGIVTGLCLSEATNKYMPHVLSRPILGSAMLASVSTSLAEILGGAIALRMLFGMPIKAGAVIVTIVCLAMLFSNTYSKTERWIITFVSIIGLSFLYGLALVDVDWGQAVVGWVKPTFPENSMLIIMSVLGAVVMPHNLFLHSEVIQSREWNLEDESVIKKQLKYEFYDTLLSMVIGWAINSAMIILAASTFFKQNIAVDELDQAQQLLVPLVGNNAGVIFAAALLLAGISSTITSGIAGASIFAGFYGEAYNHTDLHSKLGVLLSFVPALAIIFLIGDPFKGLILSQMLLSVQLPITVFTQVYLTSSKKVMGVYANSRSTTIILLLLGTMVTVLNIALLISLF
;
A
#
# COMPACT_ATOMS: atom_id res chain seq x y z
N MET A 1 30.00 8.58 -27.56
CA MET A 1 29.48 8.63 -26.16
C MET A 1 28.01 8.28 -26.23
N ASN A 2 27.66 7.06 -25.85
CA ASN A 2 26.30 6.51 -25.96
C ASN A 2 25.32 7.25 -25.06
N LEU A 3 24.02 7.29 -25.43
CA LEU A 3 22.94 7.90 -24.64
C LEU A 3 22.92 7.36 -23.22
N LEU A 4 23.29 6.10 -23.02
CA LEU A 4 23.46 5.42 -21.72
C LEU A 4 24.57 6.04 -20.86
N ASP A 5 25.65 6.54 -21.47
CA ASP A 5 26.74 7.20 -20.72
C ASP A 5 26.33 8.60 -20.23
N LYS A 6 25.43 9.29 -20.95
CA LYS A 6 24.86 10.57 -20.50
C LYS A 6 23.87 10.39 -19.34
N LEU A 7 23.11 9.30 -19.30
CA LEU A 7 22.21 8.97 -18.18
C LEU A 7 23.02 8.61 -16.92
N LYS A 8 24.12 7.86 -17.05
CA LYS A 8 25.03 7.53 -15.94
C LYS A 8 25.65 8.76 -15.28
N ILE A 9 25.94 9.82 -16.04
CA ILE A 9 26.57 11.05 -15.53
C ILE A 9 25.62 11.87 -14.66
N ASN A 10 24.30 11.82 -14.90
CA ASN A 10 23.30 12.54 -14.13
C ASN A 10 22.90 11.88 -12.80
N HIS A 11 23.30 10.64 -12.56
CA HIS A 11 22.94 9.86 -11.37
C HIS A 11 24.04 9.83 -10.30
N ARG A 12 25.16 10.55 -10.46
CA ARG A 12 26.18 10.66 -9.41
C ARG A 12 25.66 11.51 -8.25
N PRO A 13 25.57 10.95 -7.02
CA PRO A 13 25.16 11.72 -5.87
C PRO A 13 26.16 12.86 -5.60
N ARG A 14 25.69 14.11 -5.60
CA ARG A 14 26.49 15.25 -5.13
C ARG A 14 26.59 15.17 -3.61
N SER A 15 27.83 15.20 -3.08
CA SER A 15 28.13 15.17 -1.65
C SER A 15 27.54 16.39 -0.91
N GLY A 16 26.78 16.15 0.16
CA GLY A 16 26.23 17.18 1.05
C GLY A 16 25.09 16.68 1.94
N ALA A 17 24.70 17.42 2.97
CA ALA A 17 23.62 17.10 3.89
C ALA A 17 22.24 16.88 3.21
N LEU A 18 22.09 17.29 1.95
CA LEU A 18 20.92 17.08 1.08
C LEU A 18 20.90 15.69 0.43
N ASP A 19 21.94 14.84 0.60
CA ASP A 19 21.99 13.51 0.01
C ASP A 19 20.88 12.61 0.56
N LEU A 20 20.52 12.76 1.83
CA LEU A 20 19.39 12.02 2.41
C LEU A 20 18.09 12.31 1.66
N LEU A 21 17.82 13.58 1.32
CA LEU A 21 16.61 13.99 0.60
C LEU A 21 16.50 13.44 -0.83
N LYS A 22 17.62 13.03 -1.45
CA LYS A 22 17.61 12.39 -2.77
C LYS A 22 17.21 10.91 -2.71
N TYR A 23 17.38 10.29 -1.54
CA TYR A 23 17.04 8.90 -1.27
C TYR A 23 15.65 8.78 -0.61
N ILE A 24 15.12 9.88 -0.04
CA ILE A 24 13.73 9.98 0.42
C ILE A 24 12.85 10.11 -0.83
N GLY A 25 12.12 9.10 -1.15
CA GLY A 25 11.21 9.13 -2.28
C GLY A 25 10.46 7.83 -2.52
N PRO A 26 11.12 6.66 -2.60
CA PRO A 26 10.41 5.41 -2.80
C PRO A 26 9.52 5.02 -1.62
N GLY A 27 10.02 5.18 -0.38
CA GLY A 27 9.24 4.93 0.81
C GLY A 27 8.11 5.96 0.97
N LEU A 28 8.38 7.23 0.70
CA LEU A 28 7.36 8.28 0.75
C LEU A 28 6.28 8.08 -0.34
N LEU A 29 6.64 7.64 -1.54
CA LEU A 29 5.68 7.29 -2.59
C LEU A 29 4.76 6.15 -2.15
N VAL A 30 5.33 5.14 -1.51
CA VAL A 30 4.57 4.02 -0.95
C VAL A 30 3.73 4.48 0.25
N THR A 31 4.18 5.49 1.04
CA THR A 31 3.40 6.02 2.17
C THR A 31 2.10 6.71 1.72
N VAL A 32 2.07 7.30 0.53
CA VAL A 32 0.83 7.80 -0.07
C VAL A 32 -0.17 6.66 -0.29
N GLY A 33 0.31 5.44 -0.57
CA GLY A 33 -0.51 4.24 -0.62
C GLY A 33 -1.14 3.83 0.73
N PHE A 34 -0.71 4.40 1.88
CA PHE A 34 -1.34 4.16 3.19
C PHE A 34 -2.42 5.18 3.55
N ILE A 35 -2.63 6.17 2.72
CA ILE A 35 -3.69 7.17 2.88
C ILE A 35 -4.67 7.00 1.70
N ASP A 36 -5.06 5.76 1.47
CA ASP A 36 -5.95 5.33 0.42
C ASP A 36 -7.36 5.04 0.95
N PRO A 37 -8.37 4.97 0.07
CA PRO A 37 -9.75 4.68 0.46
C PRO A 37 -9.93 3.35 1.20
N GLY A 38 -9.14 2.33 0.88
CA GLY A 38 -9.18 1.02 1.52
C GLY A 38 -8.73 1.08 2.98
N ASN A 39 -7.61 1.76 3.26
CA ASN A 39 -7.15 2.03 4.63
C ASN A 39 -8.17 2.86 5.42
N TRP A 40 -8.76 3.88 4.79
CA TRP A 40 -9.77 4.70 5.47
C TRP A 40 -10.97 3.86 5.90
N ALA A 41 -11.52 3.04 5.01
CA ALA A 41 -12.67 2.19 5.33
C ALA A 41 -12.35 1.19 6.45
N THR A 42 -11.21 0.51 6.39
CA THR A 42 -10.81 -0.48 7.40
C THR A 42 -10.52 0.13 8.76
N ASN A 43 -9.85 1.30 8.80
CA ASN A 43 -9.57 2.01 10.04
C ASN A 43 -10.85 2.56 10.69
N LEU A 44 -11.79 3.07 9.89
CA LEU A 44 -13.08 3.53 10.37
C LEU A 44 -13.90 2.37 10.95
N ALA A 45 -13.99 1.24 10.25
CA ALA A 45 -14.66 0.05 10.75
C ALA A 45 -13.99 -0.45 12.05
N ALA A 46 -12.66 -0.56 12.07
CA ALA A 46 -11.93 -0.98 13.27
C ALA A 46 -12.21 -0.09 14.48
N GLY A 47 -12.17 1.23 14.29
CA GLY A 47 -12.38 2.18 15.37
C GLY A 47 -13.86 2.28 15.81
N SER A 48 -14.80 2.28 14.87
CA SER A 48 -16.23 2.43 15.18
C SER A 48 -16.87 1.17 15.76
N GLU A 49 -16.40 -0.03 15.38
CA GLU A 49 -16.95 -1.29 15.85
C GLU A 49 -16.23 -1.83 17.09
N PHE A 50 -14.89 -1.65 17.18
CA PHE A 50 -14.07 -2.28 18.21
C PHE A 50 -13.31 -1.28 19.10
N GLY A 51 -13.57 0.02 18.96
CA GLY A 51 -12.90 1.06 19.74
C GLY A 51 -11.39 1.02 19.57
N TYR A 52 -10.65 0.98 20.66
CA TYR A 52 -9.19 0.95 20.67
C TYR A 52 -8.61 -0.47 20.53
N ALA A 53 -9.45 -1.51 20.53
CA ALA A 53 -9.01 -2.90 20.66
C ALA A 53 -8.14 -3.39 19.49
N LEU A 54 -8.28 -2.82 18.29
CA LEU A 54 -7.55 -3.25 17.10
C LEU A 54 -6.33 -2.39 16.73
N LEU A 55 -5.93 -1.43 17.57
CA LEU A 55 -4.73 -0.60 17.34
C LEU A 55 -3.43 -1.42 17.23
N TRP A 56 -3.36 -2.58 17.91
CA TRP A 56 -2.22 -3.48 17.82
C TRP A 56 -2.01 -4.01 16.39
N VAL A 57 -3.09 -4.16 15.61
CA VAL A 57 -3.00 -4.64 14.22
C VAL A 57 -2.20 -3.65 13.38
N VAL A 58 -2.48 -2.35 13.51
CA VAL A 58 -1.73 -1.30 12.81
C VAL A 58 -0.27 -1.30 13.22
N THR A 59 0.01 -1.43 14.53
CA THR A 59 1.39 -1.49 15.05
C THR A 59 2.13 -2.71 14.51
N PHE A 60 1.51 -3.89 14.64
CA PHE A 60 2.09 -5.14 14.14
C PHE A 60 2.32 -5.09 12.63
N SER A 61 1.33 -4.67 11.86
CA SER A 61 1.41 -4.57 10.40
C SER A 61 2.49 -3.58 9.95
N SER A 62 2.62 -2.42 10.63
CA SER A 62 3.66 -1.43 10.31
C SER A 62 5.06 -1.95 10.60
N VAL A 63 5.28 -2.61 11.75
CA VAL A 63 6.56 -3.24 12.09
C VAL A 63 6.91 -4.33 11.08
N MET A 64 5.94 -5.18 10.74
CA MET A 64 6.09 -6.23 9.73
C MET A 64 6.48 -5.63 8.38
N LEU A 65 5.79 -4.56 7.96
CA LEU A 65 6.03 -3.93 6.67
C LEU A 65 7.42 -3.29 6.58
N ILE A 66 7.91 -2.63 7.63
CA ILE A 66 9.30 -2.09 7.67
C ILE A 66 10.29 -3.19 7.32
N ILE A 67 10.15 -4.38 7.93
CA ILE A 67 11.07 -5.50 7.73
C ILE A 67 10.94 -6.08 6.32
N ILE A 68 9.71 -6.31 5.84
CA ILE A 68 9.45 -6.92 4.55
C ILE A 68 9.81 -5.96 3.41
N GLN A 69 9.44 -4.68 3.52
CA GLN A 69 9.70 -3.69 2.49
C GLN A 69 11.19 -3.40 2.34
N HIS A 70 11.91 -3.24 3.44
CA HIS A 70 13.38 -3.11 3.40
C HIS A 70 14.03 -4.34 2.76
N ASN A 71 13.54 -5.55 3.06
CA ASN A 71 14.09 -6.77 2.48
C ASN A 71 13.82 -6.88 0.97
N VAL A 72 12.66 -6.43 0.47
CA VAL A 72 12.38 -6.44 -0.98
C VAL A 72 13.17 -5.34 -1.71
N ALA A 73 13.39 -4.19 -1.08
CA ALA A 73 14.27 -3.15 -1.62
C ALA A 73 15.71 -3.65 -1.72
N HIS A 74 16.16 -4.44 -0.74
CA HIS A 74 17.47 -5.11 -0.77
C HIS A 74 17.62 -5.99 -2.02
N LEU A 75 16.58 -6.75 -2.40
CA LEU A 75 16.57 -7.51 -3.65
C LEU A 75 16.80 -6.60 -4.85
N GLY A 76 16.04 -5.52 -4.98
CA GLY A 76 16.13 -4.56 -6.09
C GLY A 76 17.50 -3.89 -6.19
N ILE A 77 18.05 -3.42 -5.06
CA ILE A 77 19.35 -2.75 -5.00
C ILE A 77 20.49 -3.69 -5.40
N VAL A 78 20.49 -4.93 -4.92
CA VAL A 78 21.58 -5.88 -5.10
C VAL A 78 21.53 -6.55 -6.47
N THR A 79 20.35 -6.87 -6.97
CA THR A 79 20.20 -7.67 -8.20
C THR A 79 19.90 -6.85 -9.44
N GLY A 80 19.38 -5.63 -9.28
CA GLY A 80 18.84 -4.83 -10.38
C GLY A 80 17.56 -5.41 -10.98
N LEU A 81 16.90 -6.33 -10.28
CA LEU A 81 15.64 -6.95 -10.72
C LEU A 81 14.53 -6.60 -9.72
N CYS A 82 13.35 -6.30 -10.22
CA CYS A 82 12.18 -6.22 -9.36
C CYS A 82 11.73 -7.62 -8.91
N LEU A 83 10.82 -7.68 -7.93
CA LEU A 83 10.39 -8.95 -7.35
C LEU A 83 9.75 -9.87 -8.39
N SER A 84 8.98 -9.34 -9.36
CA SER A 84 8.34 -10.12 -10.41
C SER A 84 9.35 -10.73 -11.39
N GLU A 85 10.33 -9.94 -11.86
CA GLU A 85 11.41 -10.41 -12.73
C GLU A 85 12.27 -11.47 -12.02
N ALA A 86 12.67 -11.21 -10.75
CA ALA A 86 13.44 -12.15 -9.96
C ALA A 86 12.67 -13.47 -9.75
N THR A 87 11.36 -13.39 -9.51
CA THR A 87 10.49 -14.58 -9.40
C THR A 87 10.48 -15.39 -10.69
N ASN A 88 10.31 -14.72 -11.84
CA ASN A 88 10.31 -15.39 -13.14
C ASN A 88 11.68 -16.01 -13.48
N LYS A 89 12.77 -15.29 -13.20
CA LYS A 89 14.13 -15.67 -13.55
C LYS A 89 14.69 -16.82 -12.71
N TYR A 90 14.41 -16.83 -11.40
CA TYR A 90 15.07 -17.73 -10.46
C TYR A 90 14.16 -18.86 -9.93
N MET A 91 12.86 -18.82 -10.21
CA MET A 91 11.93 -19.89 -9.85
C MET A 91 11.45 -20.66 -11.08
N PRO A 92 11.16 -21.98 -10.96
CA PRO A 92 10.59 -22.74 -12.07
C PRO A 92 9.23 -22.18 -12.47
N HIS A 93 8.93 -22.18 -13.77
CA HIS A 93 7.69 -21.60 -14.32
C HIS A 93 6.41 -22.20 -13.71
N VAL A 94 6.44 -23.45 -13.25
CA VAL A 94 5.33 -24.11 -12.56
C VAL A 94 4.97 -23.39 -11.24
N LEU A 95 5.95 -22.74 -10.58
CA LEU A 95 5.75 -21.97 -9.35
C LEU A 95 5.62 -20.47 -9.63
N SER A 96 6.47 -19.90 -10.49
CA SER A 96 6.49 -18.46 -10.72
C SER A 96 5.18 -17.95 -11.31
N ARG A 97 4.57 -18.69 -12.25
CA ARG A 97 3.31 -18.27 -12.88
C ARG A 97 2.12 -18.20 -11.92
N PRO A 98 1.82 -19.21 -11.08
CA PRO A 98 0.77 -19.09 -10.06
C PRO A 98 1.05 -18.00 -9.03
N ILE A 99 2.30 -17.82 -8.60
CA ILE A 99 2.69 -16.76 -7.68
C ILE A 99 2.39 -15.38 -8.28
N LEU A 100 2.88 -15.10 -9.49
CA LEU A 100 2.63 -13.84 -10.17
C LEU A 100 1.14 -13.66 -10.50
N GLY A 101 0.42 -14.75 -10.85
CA GLY A 101 -1.02 -14.74 -11.04
C GLY A 101 -1.78 -14.34 -9.77
N SER A 102 -1.38 -14.86 -8.60
CA SER A 102 -1.96 -14.44 -7.31
C SER A 102 -1.65 -12.98 -6.99
N ALA A 103 -0.45 -12.49 -7.33
CA ALA A 103 -0.09 -11.09 -7.18
C ALA A 103 -0.91 -10.17 -8.11
N MET A 104 -1.23 -10.61 -9.34
CA MET A 104 -2.17 -9.90 -10.21
C MET A 104 -3.57 -9.82 -9.62
N LEU A 105 -4.07 -10.88 -8.97
CA LEU A 105 -5.36 -10.84 -8.27
C LEU A 105 -5.33 -9.84 -7.11
N ALA A 106 -4.21 -9.73 -6.38
CA ALA A 106 -4.04 -8.69 -5.38
C ALA A 106 -4.07 -7.28 -6.00
N SER A 107 -3.43 -7.07 -7.16
CA SER A 107 -3.51 -5.80 -7.88
C SER A 107 -4.94 -5.47 -8.34
N VAL A 108 -5.71 -6.44 -8.79
CA VAL A 108 -7.16 -6.27 -9.08
C VAL A 108 -7.92 -5.86 -7.83
N SER A 109 -7.67 -6.53 -6.70
CA SER A 109 -8.35 -6.25 -5.42
C SER A 109 -8.09 -4.84 -4.92
N THR A 110 -6.84 -4.38 -5.00
CA THR A 110 -6.50 -2.99 -4.68
C THR A 110 -7.15 -2.02 -5.66
N SER A 111 -7.00 -2.24 -6.97
CA SER A 111 -7.61 -1.35 -7.98
C SER A 111 -9.12 -1.21 -7.77
N LEU A 112 -9.78 -2.29 -7.31
CA LEU A 112 -11.20 -2.24 -6.94
C LEU A 112 -11.45 -1.23 -5.80
N ALA A 113 -10.68 -1.31 -4.72
CA ALA A 113 -10.83 -0.38 -3.60
C ALA A 113 -10.59 1.07 -4.01
N GLU A 114 -9.53 1.30 -4.78
CA GLU A 114 -9.10 2.64 -5.15
C GLU A 114 -10.09 3.31 -6.12
N ILE A 115 -10.53 2.58 -7.15
CA ILE A 115 -11.55 3.05 -8.09
C ILE A 115 -12.87 3.30 -7.35
N LEU A 116 -13.24 2.40 -6.44
CA LEU A 116 -14.47 2.52 -5.65
C LEU A 116 -14.43 3.74 -4.73
N GLY A 117 -13.30 3.99 -4.06
CA GLY A 117 -13.09 5.17 -3.23
C GLY A 117 -13.21 6.48 -4.02
N GLY A 118 -12.58 6.54 -5.21
CA GLY A 118 -12.73 7.67 -6.12
C GLY A 118 -14.17 7.87 -6.59
N ALA A 119 -14.90 6.78 -6.83
CA ALA A 119 -16.33 6.82 -7.20
C ALA A 119 -17.23 7.32 -6.05
N ILE A 120 -16.94 6.90 -4.81
CA ILE A 120 -17.62 7.42 -3.61
C ILE A 120 -17.37 8.92 -3.46
N ALA A 121 -16.15 9.37 -3.69
CA ALA A 121 -15.80 10.80 -3.66
C ALA A 121 -16.60 11.61 -4.71
N LEU A 122 -16.75 11.09 -5.93
CA LEU A 122 -17.56 11.72 -6.98
C LEU A 122 -19.06 11.73 -6.59
N ARG A 123 -19.56 10.68 -5.91
CA ARG A 123 -20.90 10.66 -5.33
C ARG A 123 -21.08 11.79 -4.30
N MET A 124 -20.11 11.96 -3.40
CA MET A 124 -20.15 13.01 -2.36
C MET A 124 -20.09 14.42 -2.94
N LEU A 125 -19.26 14.66 -3.96
CA LEU A 125 -19.07 15.98 -4.55
C LEU A 125 -20.19 16.40 -5.50
N PHE A 126 -20.70 15.45 -6.30
CA PHE A 126 -21.56 15.73 -7.44
C PHE A 126 -22.88 14.95 -7.44
N GLY A 127 -23.15 14.11 -6.41
CA GLY A 127 -24.33 13.23 -6.38
C GLY A 127 -24.33 12.14 -7.45
N MET A 128 -23.17 11.83 -8.02
CA MET A 128 -23.04 10.90 -9.15
C MET A 128 -23.22 9.44 -8.72
N PRO A 129 -23.93 8.59 -9.50
CA PRO A 129 -24.01 7.16 -9.23
C PRO A 129 -22.61 6.52 -9.19
N ILE A 130 -22.34 5.66 -8.21
CA ILE A 130 -21.02 5.02 -8.00
C ILE A 130 -20.52 4.33 -9.27
N LYS A 131 -21.38 3.61 -9.98
CA LYS A 131 -21.01 2.92 -11.24
C LYS A 131 -20.51 3.91 -12.31
N ALA A 132 -21.15 5.07 -12.44
CA ALA A 132 -20.69 6.11 -13.37
C ALA A 132 -19.39 6.74 -12.91
N GLY A 133 -19.28 7.04 -11.60
CA GLY A 133 -18.03 7.53 -10.99
C GLY A 133 -16.86 6.59 -11.18
N ALA A 134 -17.07 5.28 -11.01
CA ALA A 134 -16.04 4.26 -11.22
C ALA A 134 -15.53 4.22 -12.66
N VAL A 135 -16.43 4.33 -13.64
CA VAL A 135 -16.03 4.42 -15.06
C VAL A 135 -15.18 5.66 -15.31
N ILE A 136 -15.59 6.82 -14.78
CA ILE A 136 -14.86 8.08 -14.95
C ILE A 136 -13.46 7.99 -14.32
N VAL A 137 -13.36 7.52 -13.07
CA VAL A 137 -12.07 7.35 -12.38
C VAL A 137 -11.17 6.41 -13.19
N THR A 138 -11.70 5.27 -13.64
CA THR A 138 -10.95 4.32 -14.47
C THR A 138 -10.40 4.96 -15.74
N ILE A 139 -11.25 5.68 -16.49
CA ILE A 139 -10.84 6.33 -17.75
C ILE A 139 -9.78 7.40 -17.49
N VAL A 140 -9.97 8.24 -16.46
CA VAL A 140 -9.01 9.29 -16.09
C VAL A 140 -7.67 8.67 -15.73
N CYS A 141 -7.64 7.63 -14.89
CA CYS A 141 -6.41 6.97 -14.47
C CYS A 141 -5.71 6.26 -15.66
N LEU A 142 -6.45 5.60 -16.54
CA LEU A 142 -5.89 5.03 -17.77
C LEU A 142 -5.28 6.10 -18.68
N ALA A 143 -5.97 7.22 -18.87
CA ALA A 143 -5.45 8.33 -19.66
C ALA A 143 -4.17 8.91 -19.05
N MET A 144 -4.11 9.09 -17.72
CA MET A 144 -2.93 9.59 -17.02
C MET A 144 -1.74 8.62 -17.12
N LEU A 145 -1.98 7.31 -16.96
CA LEU A 145 -0.94 6.28 -17.08
C LEU A 145 -0.38 6.20 -18.50
N PHE A 146 -1.23 6.14 -19.52
CA PHE A 146 -0.79 5.98 -20.90
C PHE A 146 -0.18 7.25 -21.51
N SER A 147 -0.56 8.44 -21.01
CA SER A 147 0.06 9.71 -21.42
C SER A 147 1.32 10.08 -20.64
N ASN A 148 1.73 9.28 -19.64
CA ASN A 148 2.85 9.55 -18.72
C ASN A 148 2.75 10.94 -18.05
N THR A 149 1.53 11.40 -17.77
CA THR A 149 1.29 12.74 -17.19
C THR A 149 1.39 12.71 -15.66
N TYR A 150 1.31 11.51 -15.07
CA TYR A 150 1.27 11.32 -13.61
C TYR A 150 2.46 11.97 -12.88
N SER A 151 3.69 11.84 -13.40
CA SER A 151 4.88 12.38 -12.75
C SER A 151 4.85 13.89 -12.52
N LYS A 152 4.03 14.62 -13.28
CA LYS A 152 3.85 16.09 -13.10
C LYS A 152 2.84 16.45 -12.02
N THR A 153 1.82 15.61 -11.84
CA THR A 153 0.73 15.83 -10.86
C THR A 153 1.00 15.18 -9.51
N GLU A 154 1.87 14.19 -9.46
CA GLU A 154 2.22 13.39 -8.28
C GLU A 154 2.56 14.26 -7.06
N ARG A 155 3.38 15.29 -7.21
CA ARG A 155 3.77 16.20 -6.11
C ARG A 155 2.57 16.90 -5.48
N TRP A 156 1.63 17.36 -6.30
CA TRP A 156 0.42 18.01 -5.81
C TRP A 156 -0.48 17.05 -5.07
N ILE A 157 -0.62 15.82 -5.58
CA ILE A 157 -1.41 14.77 -4.94
C ILE A 157 -0.78 14.38 -3.59
N ILE A 158 0.53 14.12 -3.55
CA ILE A 158 1.27 13.82 -2.32
C ILE A 158 1.07 14.94 -1.29
N THR A 159 1.21 16.19 -1.70
CA THR A 159 1.04 17.34 -0.80
C THR A 159 -0.37 17.38 -0.22
N PHE A 160 -1.39 17.22 -1.05
CA PHE A 160 -2.79 17.30 -0.60
C PHE A 160 -3.17 16.15 0.32
N VAL A 161 -2.80 14.92 -0.05
CA VAL A 161 -3.01 13.72 0.76
C VAL A 161 -2.25 13.81 2.10
N SER A 162 -1.05 14.37 2.10
CA SER A 162 -0.28 14.60 3.34
C SER A 162 -0.97 15.60 4.27
N ILE A 163 -1.54 16.67 3.74
CA ILE A 163 -2.30 17.67 4.52
C ILE A 163 -3.47 17.00 5.22
N ILE A 164 -4.18 16.10 4.56
CA ILE A 164 -5.31 15.39 5.15
C ILE A 164 -4.85 14.37 6.20
N GLY A 165 -3.79 13.62 5.93
CA GLY A 165 -3.20 12.75 6.94
C GLY A 165 -2.82 13.53 8.22
N LEU A 166 -2.21 14.71 8.07
CA LEU A 166 -1.88 15.61 9.17
C LEU A 166 -3.15 16.15 9.86
N SER A 167 -4.23 16.37 9.11
CA SER A 167 -5.50 16.80 9.68
C SER A 167 -6.10 15.77 10.64
N PHE A 168 -5.97 14.47 10.35
CA PHE A 168 -6.37 13.41 11.28
C PHE A 168 -5.51 13.43 12.56
N LEU A 169 -4.20 13.62 12.44
CA LEU A 169 -3.33 13.76 13.62
C LEU A 169 -3.69 14.97 14.48
N TYR A 170 -3.98 16.12 13.85
CA TYR A 170 -4.42 17.31 14.55
C TYR A 170 -5.81 17.10 15.18
N GLY A 171 -6.69 16.34 14.52
CA GLY A 171 -8.02 15.97 15.03
C GLY A 171 -7.99 15.31 16.41
N LEU A 172 -6.91 14.55 16.73
CA LEU A 172 -6.73 13.96 18.06
C LEU A 172 -6.66 14.97 19.20
N ALA A 173 -6.24 16.19 18.92
CA ALA A 173 -6.21 17.27 19.93
C ALA A 173 -7.58 17.91 20.15
N LEU A 174 -8.57 17.62 19.31
CA LEU A 174 -9.90 18.24 19.34
C LEU A 174 -10.98 17.31 19.90
N VAL A 175 -10.67 16.03 20.07
CA VAL A 175 -11.59 15.03 20.61
C VAL A 175 -11.10 14.51 21.97
N ASP A 176 -12.03 14.06 22.79
CA ASP A 176 -11.71 13.45 24.07
C ASP A 176 -11.27 12.01 23.90
N VAL A 177 -9.95 11.81 23.80
CA VAL A 177 -9.29 10.52 23.60
C VAL A 177 -9.00 9.85 24.94
N ASP A 178 -9.38 8.60 25.09
CA ASP A 178 -8.91 7.75 26.21
C ASP A 178 -7.50 7.21 25.88
N TRP A 179 -6.49 8.00 26.21
CA TRP A 179 -5.08 7.62 25.98
C TRP A 179 -4.66 6.37 26.74
N GLY A 180 -5.31 6.08 27.88
CA GLY A 180 -5.03 4.86 28.64
C GLY A 180 -5.40 3.61 27.85
N GLN A 181 -6.61 3.59 27.27
CA GLN A 181 -7.03 2.50 26.40
C GLN A 181 -6.25 2.47 25.08
N ALA A 182 -5.94 3.62 24.48
CA ALA A 182 -5.17 3.68 23.25
C ALA A 182 -3.77 3.06 23.40
N VAL A 183 -3.05 3.40 24.46
CA VAL A 183 -1.71 2.83 24.75
C VAL A 183 -1.77 1.32 24.94
N VAL A 184 -2.74 0.83 25.69
CA VAL A 184 -2.98 -0.60 25.85
C VAL A 184 -3.33 -1.25 24.51
N GLY A 185 -4.18 -0.60 23.71
CA GLY A 185 -4.61 -1.07 22.40
C GLY A 185 -3.45 -1.22 21.40
N TRP A 186 -2.42 -0.36 21.44
CA TRP A 186 -1.26 -0.48 20.57
C TRP A 186 -0.36 -1.70 20.89
N VAL A 187 -0.33 -2.14 22.14
CA VAL A 187 0.63 -3.15 22.61
C VAL A 187 0.00 -4.52 22.85
N LYS A 188 -1.26 -4.55 23.30
CA LYS A 188 -1.94 -5.79 23.70
C LYS A 188 -2.76 -6.35 22.55
N PRO A 189 -2.36 -7.48 21.91
CA PRO A 189 -3.19 -8.17 20.93
C PRO A 189 -4.50 -8.65 21.58
N THR A 190 -5.61 -8.27 20.99
CA THR A 190 -6.97 -8.67 21.39
C THR A 190 -7.73 -9.12 20.16
N PHE A 191 -8.59 -10.10 20.34
CA PHE A 191 -9.42 -10.69 19.28
C PHE A 191 -10.89 -10.65 19.71
N PRO A 192 -11.54 -9.48 19.63
CA PRO A 192 -12.97 -9.38 19.93
C PRO A 192 -13.79 -10.32 19.05
N GLU A 193 -14.96 -10.71 19.51
CA GLU A 193 -15.88 -11.53 18.74
C GLU A 193 -16.21 -10.84 17.40
N ASN A 194 -16.23 -11.60 16.30
CA ASN A 194 -16.45 -11.14 14.92
C ASN A 194 -15.41 -10.15 14.36
N SER A 195 -14.25 -9.94 15.03
CA SER A 195 -13.25 -8.97 14.59
C SER A 195 -12.31 -9.49 13.50
N MET A 196 -12.28 -10.80 13.21
CA MET A 196 -11.27 -11.39 12.31
C MET A 196 -11.28 -10.80 10.92
N LEU A 197 -12.46 -10.51 10.35
CA LEU A 197 -12.57 -9.88 9.04
C LEU A 197 -11.88 -8.50 9.05
N ILE A 198 -12.14 -7.67 10.04
CA ILE A 198 -11.58 -6.32 10.15
C ILE A 198 -10.07 -6.39 10.47
N ILE A 199 -9.63 -7.30 11.34
CA ILE A 199 -8.20 -7.53 11.63
C ILE A 199 -7.45 -7.84 10.33
N MET A 200 -7.97 -8.76 9.53
CA MET A 200 -7.32 -9.15 8.28
C MET A 200 -7.41 -8.06 7.21
N SER A 201 -8.49 -7.27 7.20
CA SER A 201 -8.62 -6.13 6.31
C SER A 201 -7.64 -5.01 6.66
N VAL A 202 -7.48 -4.66 7.94
CA VAL A 202 -6.48 -3.67 8.41
C VAL A 202 -5.07 -4.16 8.09
N LEU A 203 -4.77 -5.45 8.31
CA LEU A 203 -3.47 -6.02 7.99
C LEU A 203 -3.19 -5.96 6.49
N GLY A 204 -4.15 -6.35 5.64
CA GLY A 204 -4.03 -6.29 4.19
C GLY A 204 -3.92 -4.87 3.65
N ALA A 205 -4.64 -3.92 4.25
CA ALA A 205 -4.58 -2.51 3.93
C ALA A 205 -3.21 -1.88 4.26
N VAL A 206 -2.56 -2.28 5.36
CA VAL A 206 -1.24 -1.79 5.74
C VAL A 206 -0.14 -2.52 4.96
N VAL A 207 -0.20 -3.88 4.85
CA VAL A 207 0.85 -4.67 4.17
C VAL A 207 0.34 -5.15 2.82
N MET A 208 0.28 -4.25 1.88
CA MET A 208 -0.21 -4.50 0.53
C MET A 208 0.81 -5.31 -0.28
N PRO A 209 0.53 -6.57 -0.66
CA PRO A 209 1.50 -7.39 -1.38
C PRO A 209 1.91 -6.81 -2.74
N HIS A 210 0.99 -6.20 -3.49
CA HIS A 210 1.30 -5.55 -4.77
C HIS A 210 2.26 -4.36 -4.61
N ASN A 211 2.22 -3.66 -3.47
CA ASN A 211 3.16 -2.57 -3.17
C ASN A 211 4.59 -3.07 -2.92
N LEU A 212 4.79 -4.32 -2.51
CA LEU A 212 6.13 -4.92 -2.43
C LEU A 212 6.73 -5.10 -3.85
N PHE A 213 5.91 -5.50 -4.83
CA PHE A 213 6.33 -5.55 -6.22
C PHE A 213 6.64 -4.15 -6.74
N LEU A 214 5.74 -3.19 -6.51
CA LEU A 214 5.95 -1.80 -6.93
C LEU A 214 7.19 -1.17 -6.29
N HIS A 215 7.42 -1.39 -4.99
CA HIS A 215 8.58 -0.84 -4.30
C HIS A 215 9.89 -1.36 -4.88
N SER A 216 9.98 -2.66 -5.16
CA SER A 216 11.14 -3.25 -5.82
C SER A 216 11.36 -2.70 -7.24
N GLU A 217 10.28 -2.42 -7.99
CA GLU A 217 10.33 -1.81 -9.32
C GLU A 217 10.86 -0.37 -9.27
N VAL A 218 10.33 0.44 -8.34
CA VAL A 218 10.78 1.84 -8.16
C VAL A 218 12.25 1.89 -7.75
N ILE A 219 12.71 0.96 -6.93
CA ILE A 219 14.12 0.83 -6.53
C ILE A 219 14.99 0.41 -7.72
N GLN A 220 14.57 -0.60 -8.48
CA GLN A 220 15.27 -1.08 -9.67
C GLN A 220 15.42 0.02 -10.72
N SER A 221 14.39 0.82 -10.97
CA SER A 221 14.40 1.90 -11.95
C SER A 221 15.48 2.97 -11.71
N ARG A 222 16.08 2.97 -10.50
CA ARG A 222 17.21 3.84 -10.15
C ARG A 222 18.58 3.29 -10.54
N GLU A 223 18.65 2.05 -11.03
CA GLU A 223 19.87 1.37 -11.48
C GLU A 223 21.02 1.35 -10.45
N TRP A 224 20.69 1.27 -9.17
CA TRP A 224 21.67 1.37 -8.07
C TRP A 224 22.63 0.18 -8.00
N ASN A 225 22.25 -0.97 -8.52
CA ASN A 225 23.08 -2.17 -8.62
C ASN A 225 24.28 -2.03 -9.56
N LEU A 226 24.34 -0.96 -10.36
CA LEU A 226 25.47 -0.66 -11.25
C LEU A 226 26.61 0.08 -10.54
N GLU A 227 26.41 0.45 -9.28
CA GLU A 227 27.38 1.16 -8.46
C GLU A 227 28.35 0.20 -7.74
N ASP A 228 29.41 0.75 -7.17
CA ASP A 228 30.37 -0.03 -6.40
C ASP A 228 29.81 -0.48 -5.04
N GLU A 229 30.48 -1.42 -4.35
CA GLU A 229 30.04 -2.01 -3.09
C GLU A 229 29.82 -0.95 -1.98
N SER A 230 30.62 0.12 -1.97
CA SER A 230 30.50 1.19 -0.97
C SER A 230 29.21 1.98 -1.18
N VAL A 231 28.82 2.20 -2.43
CA VAL A 231 27.57 2.88 -2.81
C VAL A 231 26.38 2.00 -2.49
N ILE A 232 26.41 0.70 -2.81
CA ILE A 232 25.34 -0.25 -2.48
C ILE A 232 25.08 -0.26 -0.96
N LYS A 233 26.12 -0.36 -0.13
CA LYS A 233 25.97 -0.31 1.34
C LYS A 233 25.34 1.00 1.83
N LYS A 234 25.72 2.13 1.24
CA LYS A 234 25.16 3.44 1.56
C LYS A 234 23.68 3.53 1.17
N GLN A 235 23.32 3.01 0.00
CA GLN A 235 21.94 2.99 -0.49
C GLN A 235 21.04 2.14 0.39
N LEU A 236 21.46 0.93 0.78
CA LEU A 236 20.73 0.06 1.70
C LEU A 236 20.44 0.76 3.03
N LYS A 237 21.41 1.54 3.54
CA LYS A 237 21.23 2.30 4.80
C LYS A 237 20.22 3.44 4.63
N TYR A 238 20.27 4.19 3.55
CA TYR A 238 19.35 5.31 3.31
C TYR A 238 17.94 4.83 3.00
N GLU A 239 17.81 3.75 2.23
CA GLU A 239 16.53 3.12 1.96
C GLU A 239 15.85 2.66 3.26
N PHE A 240 16.61 2.05 4.19
CA PHE A 240 16.08 1.67 5.50
C PHE A 240 15.49 2.87 6.26
N TYR A 241 16.19 4.01 6.27
CA TYR A 241 15.68 5.22 6.94
C TYR A 241 14.47 5.83 6.23
N ASP A 242 14.44 5.79 4.89
CA ASP A 242 13.29 6.23 4.10
C ASP A 242 12.06 5.36 4.41
N THR A 243 12.22 4.04 4.37
CA THR A 243 11.18 3.09 4.74
C THR A 243 10.73 3.28 6.19
N LEU A 244 11.65 3.37 7.15
CA LEU A 244 11.32 3.54 8.56
C LEU A 244 10.51 4.82 8.82
N LEU A 245 10.99 5.97 8.30
CA LEU A 245 10.31 7.26 8.48
C LEU A 245 8.91 7.24 7.86
N SER A 246 8.80 6.71 6.66
CA SER A 246 7.57 6.61 5.91
C SER A 246 6.54 5.73 6.65
N MET A 247 6.98 4.58 7.15
CA MET A 247 6.10 3.65 7.88
C MET A 247 5.68 4.19 9.24
N VAL A 248 6.54 4.94 9.95
CA VAL A 248 6.16 5.61 11.21
C VAL A 248 5.08 6.68 10.97
N ILE A 249 5.19 7.44 9.88
CA ILE A 249 4.15 8.41 9.49
C ILE A 249 2.84 7.67 9.15
N GLY A 250 2.90 6.62 8.36
CA GLY A 250 1.73 5.80 8.01
C GLY A 250 1.07 5.17 9.24
N TRP A 251 1.88 4.61 10.16
CA TRP A 251 1.40 4.10 11.45
C TRP A 251 0.67 5.16 12.28
N ALA A 252 1.24 6.37 12.37
CA ALA A 252 0.66 7.46 13.12
C ALA A 252 -0.71 7.89 12.53
N ILE A 253 -0.81 8.02 11.20
CA ILE A 253 -2.03 8.43 10.51
C ILE A 253 -3.12 7.34 10.65
N ASN A 254 -2.79 6.07 10.38
CA ASN A 254 -3.74 4.96 10.52
C ASN A 254 -4.22 4.81 11.97
N SER A 255 -3.31 4.92 12.95
CA SER A 255 -3.66 4.92 14.36
C SER A 255 -4.59 6.08 14.72
N ALA A 256 -4.29 7.29 14.21
CA ALA A 256 -5.13 8.46 14.43
C ALA A 256 -6.56 8.26 13.92
N MET A 257 -6.73 7.65 12.75
CA MET A 257 -8.06 7.37 12.20
C MET A 257 -8.85 6.39 13.07
N ILE A 258 -8.23 5.30 13.55
CA ILE A 258 -8.86 4.35 14.46
C ILE A 258 -9.25 5.05 15.77
N ILE A 259 -8.34 5.84 16.37
CA ILE A 259 -8.57 6.55 17.62
C ILE A 259 -9.69 7.59 17.47
N LEU A 260 -9.72 8.34 16.37
CA LEU A 260 -10.78 9.30 16.08
C LEU A 260 -12.12 8.59 15.92
N ALA A 261 -12.17 7.51 15.16
CA ALA A 261 -13.38 6.73 14.97
C ALA A 261 -13.87 6.12 16.30
N ALA A 262 -12.95 5.62 17.15
CA ALA A 262 -13.26 5.12 18.48
C ALA A 262 -13.82 6.24 19.38
N SER A 263 -13.21 7.41 19.38
CA SER A 263 -13.62 8.54 20.24
C SER A 263 -14.91 9.21 19.77
N THR A 264 -15.25 9.12 18.49
CA THR A 264 -16.42 9.79 17.88
C THR A 264 -17.60 8.84 17.74
N PHE A 265 -17.40 7.70 17.07
CA PHE A 265 -18.49 6.78 16.72
C PHE A 265 -18.70 5.68 17.77
N PHE A 266 -17.64 4.99 18.20
CA PHE A 266 -17.76 3.90 19.17
C PHE A 266 -18.34 4.35 20.50
N LYS A 267 -17.94 5.52 21.01
CA LYS A 267 -18.53 6.10 22.25
C LYS A 267 -20.05 6.36 22.14
N GLN A 268 -20.56 6.54 20.92
CA GLN A 268 -21.98 6.78 20.64
C GLN A 268 -22.70 5.51 20.18
N ASN A 269 -22.05 4.34 20.17
CA ASN A 269 -22.55 3.08 19.64
C ASN A 269 -23.01 3.19 18.16
N ILE A 270 -22.30 3.96 17.35
CA ILE A 270 -22.54 4.12 15.91
C ILE A 270 -21.48 3.28 15.18
N ALA A 271 -21.91 2.20 14.51
CA ALA A 271 -21.04 1.52 13.55
C ALA A 271 -21.03 2.31 12.23
N VAL A 272 -19.84 2.50 11.65
CA VAL A 272 -19.70 3.16 10.36
C VAL A 272 -19.91 2.11 9.26
N ASP A 273 -20.88 2.36 8.39
CA ASP A 273 -21.26 1.51 7.25
C ASP A 273 -21.14 2.19 5.89
N GLU A 274 -20.80 3.49 5.88
CA GLU A 274 -20.50 4.26 4.67
C GLU A 274 -19.25 5.13 4.86
N LEU A 275 -18.39 5.19 3.84
CA LEU A 275 -17.15 5.96 3.92
C LEU A 275 -17.38 7.48 4.04
N ASP A 276 -18.49 7.98 3.54
CA ASP A 276 -18.84 9.40 3.64
C ASP A 276 -19.13 9.87 5.07
N GLN A 277 -19.48 8.95 5.99
CA GLN A 277 -19.62 9.26 7.42
C GLN A 277 -18.29 9.75 8.03
N ALA A 278 -17.14 9.37 7.47
CA ALA A 278 -15.82 9.82 7.91
C ALA A 278 -15.65 11.35 7.87
N GLN A 279 -16.42 12.07 7.04
CA GLN A 279 -16.41 13.53 7.05
C GLN A 279 -16.69 14.10 8.45
N GLN A 280 -17.45 13.39 9.29
CA GLN A 280 -17.76 13.83 10.65
C GLN A 280 -16.51 13.99 11.52
N LEU A 281 -15.43 13.23 11.24
CA LEU A 281 -14.16 13.36 11.92
C LEU A 281 -13.47 14.70 11.65
N LEU A 282 -13.79 15.33 10.53
CA LEU A 282 -13.24 16.64 10.14
C LEU A 282 -14.13 17.83 10.55
N VAL A 283 -15.38 17.60 10.97
CA VAL A 283 -16.28 18.69 11.39
C VAL A 283 -15.69 19.57 12.50
N PRO A 284 -15.01 19.05 13.54
CA PRO A 284 -14.39 19.88 14.56
C PRO A 284 -13.27 20.80 14.02
N LEU A 285 -12.67 20.45 12.87
CA LEU A 285 -11.58 21.20 12.25
C LEU A 285 -12.05 22.28 11.29
N VAL A 286 -12.98 21.91 10.40
CA VAL A 286 -13.35 22.72 9.23
C VAL A 286 -14.86 23.01 9.13
N GLY A 287 -15.61 22.64 10.15
CA GLY A 287 -17.05 22.93 10.25
C GLY A 287 -17.84 22.35 9.07
N ASN A 288 -18.75 23.15 8.53
CA ASN A 288 -19.67 22.75 7.45
C ASN A 288 -18.96 22.36 6.12
N ASN A 289 -17.67 22.69 5.96
CA ASN A 289 -16.89 22.35 4.77
C ASN A 289 -16.29 20.93 4.84
N ALA A 290 -16.48 20.22 5.95
CA ALA A 290 -15.89 18.90 6.18
C ALA A 290 -16.18 17.91 5.05
N GLY A 291 -17.43 17.86 4.56
CA GLY A 291 -17.84 16.96 3.48
C GLY A 291 -17.10 17.21 2.17
N VAL A 292 -16.99 18.47 1.77
CA VAL A 292 -16.31 18.83 0.50
C VAL A 292 -14.81 18.56 0.59
N ILE A 293 -14.19 18.93 1.72
CA ILE A 293 -12.76 18.73 1.95
C ILE A 293 -12.43 17.22 1.99
N PHE A 294 -13.23 16.46 2.73
CA PHE A 294 -13.07 15.01 2.81
C PHE A 294 -13.22 14.33 1.44
N ALA A 295 -14.28 14.69 0.70
CA ALA A 295 -14.54 14.12 -0.62
C ALA A 295 -13.46 14.50 -1.64
N ALA A 296 -12.95 15.74 -1.63
CA ALA A 296 -11.84 16.15 -2.49
C ALA A 296 -10.57 15.35 -2.18
N ALA A 297 -10.29 15.13 -0.89
CA ALA A 297 -9.18 14.30 -0.47
C ALA A 297 -9.31 12.85 -0.89
N LEU A 298 -10.49 12.29 -0.67
CA LEU A 298 -10.81 10.91 -1.05
C LEU A 298 -10.67 10.72 -2.57
N LEU A 299 -11.10 11.72 -3.36
CA LEU A 299 -10.95 11.67 -4.83
C LEU A 299 -9.47 11.68 -5.24
N LEU A 300 -8.68 12.57 -4.67
CA LEU A 300 -7.25 12.67 -4.98
C LEU A 300 -6.48 11.42 -4.50
N ALA A 301 -6.79 10.93 -3.30
CA ALA A 301 -6.24 9.68 -2.79
C ALA A 301 -6.61 8.50 -3.71
N GLY A 302 -7.90 8.36 -4.06
CA GLY A 302 -8.38 7.30 -4.95
C GLY A 302 -7.73 7.34 -6.34
N ILE A 303 -7.58 8.52 -6.95
CA ILE A 303 -6.88 8.66 -8.24
C ILE A 303 -5.40 8.28 -8.10
N SER A 304 -4.71 8.78 -7.07
CA SER A 304 -3.30 8.49 -6.85
C SER A 304 -3.05 6.99 -6.66
N SER A 305 -3.82 6.38 -5.76
CA SER A 305 -3.67 4.95 -5.43
C SER A 305 -4.12 4.06 -6.59
N THR A 306 -5.14 4.46 -7.38
CA THR A 306 -5.50 3.74 -8.61
C THR A 306 -4.34 3.72 -9.59
N ILE A 307 -3.62 4.83 -9.75
CA ILE A 307 -2.45 4.89 -10.63
C ILE A 307 -1.33 4.00 -10.12
N THR A 308 -1.01 4.04 -8.83
CA THR A 308 0.04 3.19 -8.25
C THR A 308 -0.32 1.71 -8.32
N SER A 309 -1.58 1.32 -8.08
CA SER A 309 -2.05 -0.05 -8.25
C SER A 309 -1.96 -0.52 -9.71
N GLY A 310 -2.23 0.38 -10.67
CA GLY A 310 -2.05 0.13 -12.10
C GLY A 310 -0.58 -0.12 -12.47
N ILE A 311 0.34 0.68 -11.95
CA ILE A 311 1.80 0.49 -12.17
C ILE A 311 2.25 -0.83 -11.55
N ALA A 312 1.77 -1.17 -10.34
CA ALA A 312 2.06 -2.45 -9.70
C ALA A 312 1.61 -3.63 -10.56
N GLY A 313 0.36 -3.60 -11.06
CA GLY A 313 -0.15 -4.61 -11.98
C GLY A 313 0.64 -4.69 -13.29
N ALA A 314 1.05 -3.55 -13.82
CA ALA A 314 1.91 -3.50 -15.00
C ALA A 314 3.28 -4.16 -14.76
N SER A 315 3.95 -3.85 -13.65
CA SER A 315 5.22 -4.46 -13.25
C SER A 315 5.10 -5.96 -13.01
N ILE A 316 4.03 -6.39 -12.32
CA ILE A 316 3.78 -7.81 -12.07
C ILE A 316 3.57 -8.55 -13.39
N PHE A 317 2.76 -8.01 -14.31
CA PHE A 317 2.47 -8.66 -15.57
C PHE A 317 3.67 -8.67 -16.53
N ALA A 318 4.44 -7.56 -16.63
CA ALA A 318 5.70 -7.53 -17.37
C ALA A 318 6.68 -8.58 -16.84
N GLY A 319 6.73 -8.77 -15.52
CA GLY A 319 7.56 -9.79 -14.87
C GLY A 319 7.25 -11.23 -15.28
N PHE A 320 6.02 -11.57 -15.76
CA PHE A 320 5.76 -12.89 -16.35
C PHE A 320 6.64 -13.18 -17.58
N TYR A 321 7.06 -12.12 -18.25
CA TYR A 321 7.91 -12.18 -19.45
C TYR A 321 9.38 -11.86 -19.15
N GLY A 322 9.70 -11.57 -17.87
CA GLY A 322 11.04 -11.19 -17.44
C GLY A 322 11.42 -9.76 -17.88
N GLU A 323 10.43 -8.90 -18.03
CA GLU A 323 10.56 -7.51 -18.46
C GLU A 323 10.32 -6.58 -17.27
N ALA A 324 11.10 -5.49 -17.20
CA ALA A 324 10.84 -4.37 -16.29
C ALA A 324 9.62 -3.56 -16.75
N TYR A 325 9.02 -2.81 -15.84
CA TYR A 325 7.92 -1.90 -16.19
C TYR A 325 8.37 -0.84 -17.20
N ASN A 326 7.62 -0.73 -18.28
CA ASN A 326 7.79 0.34 -19.27
C ASN A 326 6.42 0.77 -19.81
N HIS A 327 6.05 2.04 -19.56
CA HIS A 327 4.74 2.59 -19.96
C HIS A 327 4.45 2.52 -21.47
N THR A 328 5.48 2.34 -22.32
CA THR A 328 5.31 2.19 -23.77
C THR A 328 5.02 0.75 -24.19
N ASP A 329 5.44 -0.24 -23.40
CA ASP A 329 5.39 -1.64 -23.74
C ASP A 329 4.00 -2.24 -23.62
N LEU A 330 3.72 -3.20 -24.50
CA LEU A 330 2.42 -3.86 -24.56
C LEU A 330 2.10 -4.65 -23.28
N HIS A 331 3.07 -5.40 -22.72
CA HIS A 331 2.86 -6.21 -21.52
C HIS A 331 2.56 -5.32 -20.32
N SER A 332 3.26 -4.21 -20.14
CA SER A 332 2.96 -3.24 -19.09
C SER A 332 1.56 -2.64 -19.23
N LYS A 333 1.16 -2.25 -20.46
CA LYS A 333 -0.21 -1.75 -20.72
C LYS A 333 -1.28 -2.80 -20.47
N LEU A 334 -1.05 -4.05 -20.87
CA LEU A 334 -1.95 -5.15 -20.58
C LEU A 334 -2.07 -5.41 -19.07
N GLY A 335 -0.99 -5.31 -18.32
CA GLY A 335 -1.00 -5.45 -16.86
C GLY A 335 -1.90 -4.40 -16.18
N VAL A 336 -1.86 -3.13 -16.64
CA VAL A 336 -2.80 -2.09 -16.17
C VAL A 336 -4.24 -2.49 -16.48
N LEU A 337 -4.53 -2.89 -17.71
CA LEU A 337 -5.90 -3.28 -18.11
C LEU A 337 -6.39 -4.50 -17.34
N LEU A 338 -5.53 -5.51 -17.13
CA LEU A 338 -5.85 -6.71 -16.34
C LEU A 338 -6.08 -6.40 -14.85
N SER A 339 -5.56 -5.28 -14.34
CA SER A 339 -5.88 -4.81 -12.99
C SER A 339 -7.20 -4.04 -12.95
N PHE A 340 -7.43 -3.13 -13.90
CA PHE A 340 -8.57 -2.19 -13.84
C PHE A 340 -9.88 -2.76 -14.38
N VAL A 341 -9.85 -3.51 -15.49
CA VAL A 341 -11.07 -4.00 -16.12
C VAL A 341 -11.82 -5.00 -15.23
N PRO A 342 -11.18 -6.03 -14.64
CA PRO A 342 -11.86 -6.90 -13.70
C PRO A 342 -12.32 -6.15 -12.43
N ALA A 343 -11.51 -5.22 -11.90
CA ALA A 343 -11.88 -4.39 -10.76
C ALA A 343 -13.16 -3.60 -11.04
N LEU A 344 -13.23 -2.92 -12.20
CA LEU A 344 -14.42 -2.20 -12.63
C LEU A 344 -15.63 -3.13 -12.80
N ALA A 345 -15.44 -4.31 -13.41
CA ALA A 345 -16.51 -5.29 -13.56
C ALA A 345 -17.07 -5.75 -12.20
N ILE A 346 -16.21 -5.99 -11.22
CA ILE A 346 -16.63 -6.36 -9.87
C ILE A 346 -17.41 -5.22 -9.20
N ILE A 347 -17.02 -3.94 -9.39
CA ILE A 347 -17.77 -2.78 -8.86
C ILE A 347 -19.21 -2.74 -9.37
N PHE A 348 -19.46 -3.16 -10.61
CA PHE A 348 -20.83 -3.25 -11.14
C PHE A 348 -21.69 -4.32 -10.46
N LEU A 349 -21.07 -5.33 -9.85
CA LEU A 349 -21.74 -6.43 -9.14
C LEU A 349 -21.86 -6.20 -7.64
N ILE A 350 -21.06 -5.29 -7.07
CA ILE A 350 -21.08 -4.97 -5.62
C ILE A 350 -22.37 -4.21 -5.29
N GLY A 351 -23.12 -4.73 -4.30
CA GLY A 351 -24.31 -4.07 -3.75
C GLY A 351 -23.98 -3.05 -2.65
N ASP A 352 -22.93 -3.30 -1.88
CA ASP A 352 -22.50 -2.49 -0.73
C ASP A 352 -21.05 -2.01 -0.94
N PRO A 353 -20.84 -0.72 -1.27
CA PRO A 353 -19.51 -0.19 -1.55
C PRO A 353 -18.56 -0.24 -0.37
N PHE A 354 -19.03 0.01 0.86
CA PHE A 354 -18.18 0.01 2.03
C PHE A 354 -17.66 -1.40 2.37
N LYS A 355 -18.53 -2.39 2.31
CA LYS A 355 -18.11 -3.80 2.42
C LYS A 355 -17.19 -4.21 1.29
N GLY A 356 -17.41 -3.69 0.08
CA GLY A 356 -16.50 -3.90 -1.05
C GLY A 356 -15.08 -3.42 -0.77
N LEU A 357 -14.92 -2.24 -0.14
CA LEU A 357 -13.62 -1.73 0.30
C LEU A 357 -12.98 -2.68 1.34
N ILE A 358 -13.70 -3.05 2.39
CA ILE A 358 -13.18 -3.92 3.47
C ILE A 358 -12.77 -5.29 2.91
N LEU A 359 -13.62 -5.94 2.12
CA LEU A 359 -13.34 -7.26 1.54
C LEU A 359 -12.14 -7.23 0.58
N SER A 360 -11.98 -6.15 -0.20
CA SER A 360 -10.83 -6.01 -1.07
C SER A 360 -9.51 -5.99 -0.28
N GLN A 361 -9.47 -5.30 0.85
CA GLN A 361 -8.29 -5.28 1.72
C GLN A 361 -8.05 -6.62 2.43
N MET A 362 -9.11 -7.31 2.82
CA MET A 362 -9.00 -8.67 3.37
C MET A 362 -8.36 -9.64 2.35
N LEU A 363 -8.75 -9.56 1.08
CA LEU A 363 -8.16 -10.39 0.02
C LEU A 363 -6.66 -10.16 -0.17
N LEU A 364 -6.17 -8.93 0.08
CA LEU A 364 -4.74 -8.65 0.08
C LEU A 364 -4.00 -9.43 1.17
N SER A 365 -4.58 -9.52 2.36
CA SER A 365 -3.97 -10.28 3.45
C SER A 365 -3.89 -11.78 3.14
N VAL A 366 -4.85 -12.32 2.38
CA VAL A 366 -4.84 -13.72 1.95
C VAL A 366 -3.69 -14.02 0.98
N GLN A 367 -3.37 -13.09 0.09
CA GLN A 367 -2.26 -13.25 -0.87
C GLN A 367 -0.88 -12.99 -0.23
N LEU A 368 -0.82 -12.19 0.83
CA LEU A 368 0.42 -11.72 1.44
C LEU A 368 1.41 -12.83 1.80
N PRO A 369 1.04 -13.98 2.42
CA PRO A 369 1.96 -15.08 2.69
C PRO A 369 2.71 -15.57 1.45
N ILE A 370 2.02 -15.67 0.31
CA ILE A 370 2.62 -16.14 -0.94
C ILE A 370 3.74 -15.18 -1.37
N THR A 371 3.50 -13.87 -1.31
CA THR A 371 4.51 -12.87 -1.63
C THR A 371 5.67 -12.91 -0.64
N VAL A 372 5.41 -12.97 0.67
CA VAL A 372 6.46 -12.99 1.70
C VAL A 372 7.35 -14.23 1.56
N PHE A 373 6.79 -15.43 1.42
CA PHE A 373 7.59 -16.64 1.25
C PHE A 373 8.40 -16.62 -0.06
N THR A 374 7.84 -16.10 -1.14
CA THR A 374 8.55 -15.91 -2.42
C THR A 374 9.75 -14.98 -2.23
N GLN A 375 9.53 -13.84 -1.60
CA GLN A 375 10.58 -12.87 -1.29
C GLN A 375 11.69 -13.50 -0.43
N VAL A 376 11.32 -14.21 0.65
CA VAL A 376 12.28 -14.88 1.55
C VAL A 376 13.10 -15.92 0.80
N TYR A 377 12.47 -16.71 -0.07
CA TYR A 377 13.17 -17.67 -0.91
C TYR A 377 14.24 -17.01 -1.78
N LEU A 378 13.89 -15.90 -2.45
CA LEU A 378 14.81 -15.17 -3.32
C LEU A 378 15.93 -14.48 -2.53
N THR A 379 15.59 -13.76 -1.47
CA THR A 379 16.55 -12.95 -0.69
C THR A 379 17.46 -13.78 0.21
N SER A 380 17.07 -15.00 0.57
CA SER A 380 17.93 -15.93 1.32
C SER A 380 18.85 -16.77 0.44
N SER A 381 18.66 -16.74 -0.89
CA SER A 381 19.44 -17.53 -1.84
C SER A 381 20.77 -16.86 -2.18
N LYS A 382 21.89 -17.52 -1.88
CA LYS A 382 23.22 -17.05 -2.32
C LYS A 382 23.36 -17.03 -3.84
N LYS A 383 22.60 -17.85 -4.58
CA LYS A 383 22.58 -17.84 -6.05
C LYS A 383 21.97 -16.54 -6.59
N VAL A 384 21.02 -15.94 -5.87
CA VAL A 384 20.33 -14.70 -6.25
C VAL A 384 21.07 -13.48 -5.72
N MET A 385 21.40 -13.48 -4.41
CA MET A 385 21.88 -12.33 -3.66
C MET A 385 23.41 -12.31 -3.44
N GLY A 386 24.12 -13.37 -3.80
CA GLY A 386 25.56 -13.48 -3.57
C GLY A 386 25.94 -13.32 -2.11
N VAL A 387 26.84 -12.38 -1.82
CA VAL A 387 27.31 -12.04 -0.46
C VAL A 387 26.27 -11.28 0.37
N TYR A 388 25.26 -10.73 -0.27
CA TYR A 388 24.16 -9.98 0.36
C TYR A 388 22.95 -10.85 0.71
N ALA A 389 23.05 -12.18 0.59
CA ALA A 389 21.96 -13.07 1.01
C ALA A 389 21.62 -12.85 2.50
N ASN A 390 20.33 -12.98 2.83
CA ASN A 390 19.84 -12.79 4.18
C ASN A 390 20.65 -13.58 5.20
N SER A 391 20.90 -12.97 6.35
CA SER A 391 21.43 -13.66 7.51
C SER A 391 20.40 -14.73 8.00
N ARG A 392 20.87 -15.72 8.77
CA ARG A 392 19.98 -16.70 9.38
C ARG A 392 18.90 -16.04 10.25
N SER A 393 19.27 -15.02 11.02
CA SER A 393 18.33 -14.28 11.86
C SER A 393 17.27 -13.56 11.03
N THR A 394 17.67 -12.86 9.98
CA THR A 394 16.73 -12.17 9.07
C THR A 394 15.76 -13.15 8.41
N THR A 395 16.28 -14.28 7.93
CA THR A 395 15.45 -15.35 7.33
C THR A 395 14.43 -15.88 8.32
N ILE A 396 14.85 -16.18 9.57
CA ILE A 396 13.94 -16.67 10.62
C ILE A 396 12.85 -15.65 10.92
N ILE A 397 13.21 -14.37 11.09
CA ILE A 397 12.23 -13.31 11.37
C ILE A 397 11.20 -13.22 10.25
N LEU A 398 11.63 -13.19 8.98
CA LEU A 398 10.74 -13.11 7.84
C LEU A 398 9.84 -14.36 7.71
N LEU A 399 10.36 -15.56 7.98
CA LEU A 399 9.57 -16.79 8.00
C LEU A 399 8.53 -16.76 9.13
N LEU A 400 8.90 -16.27 10.32
CA LEU A 400 7.96 -16.13 11.43
C LEU A 400 6.83 -15.17 11.09
N LEU A 401 7.14 -14.01 10.46
CA LEU A 401 6.13 -13.04 10.01
C LEU A 401 5.19 -13.67 8.97
N GLY A 402 5.72 -14.33 7.95
CA GLY A 402 4.91 -15.02 6.93
C GLY A 402 4.03 -16.11 7.53
N THR A 403 4.56 -16.89 8.47
CA THR A 403 3.81 -17.96 9.18
C THR A 403 2.71 -17.36 10.04
N MET A 404 2.97 -16.25 10.75
CA MET A 404 1.98 -15.60 11.59
C MET A 404 0.79 -15.08 10.77
N VAL A 405 1.06 -14.45 9.61
CA VAL A 405 -0.02 -14.03 8.69
C VAL A 405 -0.79 -15.23 8.14
N THR A 406 -0.10 -16.34 7.85
CA THR A 406 -0.77 -17.57 7.41
C THR A 406 -1.71 -18.12 8.47
N VAL A 407 -1.28 -18.14 9.74
CA VAL A 407 -2.12 -18.57 10.87
C VAL A 407 -3.34 -17.68 11.02
N LEU A 408 -3.18 -16.36 10.91
CA LEU A 408 -4.30 -15.42 10.97
C LEU A 408 -5.28 -15.62 9.80
N ASN A 409 -4.79 -15.92 8.58
CA ASN A 409 -5.64 -16.25 7.44
C ASN A 409 -6.44 -17.55 7.66
N ILE A 410 -5.80 -18.57 8.26
CA ILE A 410 -6.49 -19.82 8.63
C ILE A 410 -7.57 -19.54 9.68
N ALA A 411 -7.27 -18.71 10.70
CA ALA A 411 -8.25 -18.32 11.70
C ALA A 411 -9.42 -17.53 11.10
N LEU A 412 -9.16 -16.65 10.12
CA LEU A 412 -10.22 -15.99 9.36
C LEU A 412 -11.10 -17.02 8.64
N LEU A 413 -10.52 -17.97 7.91
CA LEU A 413 -11.30 -18.99 7.20
C LEU A 413 -12.17 -19.79 8.16
N ILE A 414 -11.65 -20.17 9.33
CA ILE A 414 -12.41 -20.89 10.37
C ILE A 414 -13.56 -20.00 10.89
N SER A 415 -13.37 -18.69 11.03
CA SER A 415 -14.41 -17.79 11.54
C SER A 415 -15.56 -17.53 10.55
N LEU A 416 -15.38 -17.90 9.27
CA LEU A 416 -16.41 -17.76 8.23
C LEU A 416 -17.35 -18.97 8.12
N PHE A 417 -17.00 -20.08 8.77
CA PHE A 417 -17.76 -21.33 8.81
C PHE A 417 -18.22 -21.65 10.24
#